data_a90035c23d54afe76b23a9ac4c1aac0d
#
_entry.id   a90035c23d54afe76b23a9ac4c1aac0d
#
_cell.length_a   1.000
_cell.length_b   1.000
_cell.length_c   1.000
_cell.angle_alpha   90.00
_cell.angle_beta   90.00
_cell.angle_gamma   90.00
#
_symmetry.space_group_name_H-M   'P 1'
#
loop_
_entity.id
_entity.type
_entity.pdbx_description
1 polymer ?
#
loop_
_entity_poly.entity_id
_entity_poly.type
_entity_poly.pdbx_seq_one_letter_code
_entity_poly.pdbx_strand_id
1 'polypeptide(L)'
;DYTRDIDYERHTIRVFFRDDNENKARAKNAAYRRSKVSDATFQFLLFYLSKYREFLQHQQMLFVNIEGETKGKALQVDAVYRMLERMEKKTGIHTTPHMLRRYFGNMRRDAGWPLEMISEAYGHKHIDTTIKYLNLVDDQLMEASDQYYAKHSALYDVEKLL
;
A
#
# COMPACT_ATOMS: atom_id res chain seq x y z
N ASP A 1 5.14 -14.71 -6.73
CA ASP A 1 4.58 -15.89 -7.42
C ASP A 1 3.09 -16.01 -7.07
N TYR A 2 2.22 -15.90 -8.06
CA TYR A 2 0.78 -15.84 -7.81
C TYR A 2 0.22 -17.20 -7.34
N THR A 3 0.88 -18.31 -7.62
CA THR A 3 0.42 -19.64 -7.20
C THR A 3 0.73 -19.95 -5.74
N ARG A 4 1.75 -19.29 -5.16
CA ARG A 4 2.25 -19.56 -3.81
C ARG A 4 2.01 -18.42 -2.82
N ASP A 5 1.82 -17.19 -3.31
CA ASP A 5 1.82 -15.99 -2.47
C ASP A 5 0.44 -15.39 -2.23
N ILE A 6 -0.59 -15.98 -2.83
CA ILE A 6 -1.99 -15.59 -2.61
C ILE A 6 -2.65 -16.64 -1.73
N ASP A 7 -3.21 -16.19 -0.62
CA ASP A 7 -4.07 -16.98 0.25
C ASP A 7 -5.53 -16.68 -0.12
N TYR A 8 -6.15 -17.62 -0.82
CA TYR A 8 -7.48 -17.47 -1.37
C TYR A 8 -8.60 -17.50 -0.31
N GLU A 9 -8.37 -18.18 0.80
CA GLU A 9 -9.34 -18.24 1.90
C GLU A 9 -9.34 -16.96 2.72
N ARG A 10 -8.15 -16.43 2.99
CA ARG A 10 -7.97 -15.24 3.84
C ARG A 10 -7.92 -13.94 3.05
N HIS A 11 -7.97 -13.98 1.74
CA HIS A 11 -7.80 -12.85 0.83
C HIS A 11 -6.54 -12.02 1.17
N THR A 12 -5.41 -12.73 1.32
CA THR A 12 -4.14 -12.07 1.65
C THR A 12 -3.07 -12.35 0.60
N ILE A 13 -2.18 -11.38 0.42
CA ILE A 13 -1.02 -11.48 -0.46
C ILE A 13 0.24 -11.41 0.40
N ARG A 14 1.13 -12.38 0.23
CA ARG A 14 2.42 -12.43 0.88
C ARG A 14 3.48 -11.75 0.03
N VAL A 15 4.27 -10.90 0.64
CA VAL A 15 5.44 -10.27 0.02
C VAL A 15 6.67 -10.65 0.81
N PHE A 16 7.64 -11.27 0.16
CA PHE A 16 8.92 -11.60 0.77
C PHE A 16 10.03 -11.64 -0.28
N PHE A 17 11.25 -11.58 0.20
CA PHE A 17 12.43 -11.62 -0.64
C PHE A 17 12.63 -13.02 -1.24
N ARG A 18 12.96 -13.05 -2.54
CA ARG A 18 13.40 -14.24 -3.28
C ARG A 18 14.54 -13.87 -4.21
N ASP A 19 15.57 -14.68 -4.23
CA ASP A 19 16.71 -14.51 -5.14
C ASP A 19 16.43 -15.08 -6.53
N ASP A 20 15.50 -16.04 -6.62
CA ASP A 20 15.21 -16.87 -7.79
C ASP A 20 14.09 -16.32 -8.70
N ASN A 21 13.81 -15.01 -8.65
CA ASN A 21 12.79 -14.47 -9.53
C ASN A 21 13.35 -13.90 -10.84
N GLU A 22 12.70 -14.25 -11.96
CA GLU A 22 13.10 -13.87 -13.33
C GLU A 22 13.23 -12.34 -13.53
N ASN A 23 12.40 -11.56 -12.84
CA ASN A 23 12.37 -10.11 -12.98
C ASN A 23 13.33 -9.37 -12.05
N LYS A 24 14.17 -10.09 -11.29
CA LYS A 24 15.05 -9.51 -10.28
C LYS A 24 14.32 -8.54 -9.31
N ALA A 25 13.01 -8.78 -9.11
CA ALA A 25 12.20 -7.99 -8.20
C ALA A 25 12.70 -8.19 -6.77
N ARG A 26 12.95 -7.09 -6.06
CA ARG A 26 13.50 -7.11 -4.70
C ARG A 26 12.48 -6.62 -3.71
N ALA A 27 12.19 -7.41 -2.68
CA ALA A 27 11.54 -6.91 -1.48
C ALA A 27 12.58 -6.11 -0.69
N LYS A 28 12.43 -4.80 -0.64
CA LYS A 28 13.34 -3.91 0.09
C LYS A 28 13.41 -4.38 1.56
N ASN A 29 14.62 -4.53 2.07
CA ASN A 29 14.94 -5.00 3.43
C ASN A 29 14.67 -6.49 3.70
N ALA A 30 14.42 -7.32 2.68
CA ALA A 30 14.12 -8.75 2.83
C ALA A 30 12.99 -9.05 3.84
N ALA A 31 12.16 -8.07 4.17
CA ALA A 31 11.12 -8.21 5.18
C ALA A 31 9.91 -8.96 4.61
N TYR A 32 9.51 -10.01 5.32
CA TYR A 32 8.24 -10.67 5.08
C TYR A 32 7.09 -9.77 5.53
N ARG A 33 6.05 -9.67 4.72
CA ARG A 33 4.78 -9.04 5.12
C ARG A 33 3.60 -9.73 4.44
N ARG A 34 2.46 -9.64 5.10
CA ARG A 34 1.18 -10.09 4.58
C ARG A 34 0.25 -8.89 4.48
N SER A 35 -0.36 -8.71 3.33
CA SER A 35 -1.34 -7.64 3.10
C SER A 35 -2.73 -8.23 2.90
N LYS A 36 -3.68 -7.81 3.71
CA LYS A 36 -5.11 -8.11 3.51
C LYS A 36 -5.62 -7.28 2.35
N VAL A 37 -6.38 -7.91 1.48
CA VAL A 37 -7.05 -7.27 0.33
C VAL A 37 -8.55 -7.29 0.59
N SER A 38 -9.26 -6.21 0.25
CA SER A 38 -10.72 -6.18 0.40
C SER A 38 -11.38 -7.22 -0.51
N ASP A 39 -12.53 -7.70 -0.13
CA ASP A 39 -13.27 -8.71 -0.91
C ASP A 39 -13.58 -8.22 -2.32
N ALA A 40 -13.96 -6.95 -2.48
CA ALA A 40 -14.18 -6.36 -3.79
C ALA A 40 -12.92 -6.39 -4.67
N THR A 41 -11.77 -5.98 -4.12
CA THR A 41 -10.48 -6.03 -4.85
C THR A 41 -10.09 -7.47 -5.15
N PHE A 42 -10.37 -8.41 -4.24
CA PHE A 42 -10.08 -9.83 -4.44
C PHE A 42 -10.93 -10.43 -5.57
N GLN A 43 -12.20 -10.05 -5.70
CA GLN A 43 -13.04 -10.44 -6.84
C GLN A 43 -12.48 -9.94 -8.17
N PHE A 44 -11.98 -8.70 -8.24
CA PHE A 44 -11.26 -8.22 -9.43
C PHE A 44 -10.00 -9.03 -9.72
N LEU A 45 -9.26 -9.43 -8.69
CA LEU A 45 -8.10 -10.30 -8.86
C LEU A 45 -8.50 -11.66 -9.45
N LEU A 46 -9.55 -12.29 -8.93
CA LEU A 46 -10.06 -13.57 -9.46
C LEU A 46 -10.52 -13.44 -10.91
N PHE A 47 -11.23 -12.36 -11.25
CA PHE A 47 -11.62 -12.07 -12.62
C PHE A 47 -10.39 -11.92 -13.53
N TYR A 48 -9.36 -11.19 -13.08
CA TYR A 48 -8.10 -11.03 -13.81
C TYR A 48 -7.40 -12.39 -14.03
N LEU A 49 -7.27 -13.20 -13.00
CA LEU A 49 -6.65 -14.53 -13.07
C LEU A 49 -7.39 -15.45 -14.04
N SER A 50 -8.71 -15.41 -14.03
CA SER A 50 -9.55 -16.19 -14.96
C SER A 50 -9.39 -15.71 -16.41
N LYS A 51 -9.52 -14.39 -16.62
CA LYS A 51 -9.48 -13.79 -17.96
C LYS A 51 -8.15 -13.96 -18.68
N TYR A 52 -7.04 -13.92 -17.93
CA TYR A 52 -5.69 -13.97 -18.49
C TYR A 52 -4.95 -15.27 -18.15
N ARG A 53 -5.70 -16.32 -17.85
CA ARG A 53 -5.18 -17.63 -17.46
C ARG A 53 -4.12 -18.17 -18.44
N GLU A 54 -4.34 -18.04 -19.74
CA GLU A 54 -3.41 -18.52 -20.78
C GLU A 54 -2.03 -17.87 -20.68
N PHE A 55 -1.97 -16.58 -20.31
CA PHE A 55 -0.70 -15.90 -20.13
C PHE A 55 -0.04 -16.26 -18.80
N LEU A 56 -0.85 -16.38 -17.74
CA LEU A 56 -0.37 -16.61 -16.39
C LEU A 56 0.19 -18.01 -16.19
N GLN A 57 -0.33 -19.02 -16.86
CA GLN A 57 0.16 -20.41 -16.71
C GLN A 57 1.64 -20.59 -17.13
N HIS A 58 2.19 -19.64 -17.88
CA HIS A 58 3.60 -19.62 -18.31
C HIS A 58 4.44 -18.59 -17.55
N GLN A 59 3.93 -18.05 -16.45
CA GLN A 59 4.53 -16.98 -15.68
C GLN A 59 4.48 -17.26 -14.18
N GLN A 60 5.50 -16.82 -13.46
CA GLN A 60 5.47 -16.78 -11.99
C GLN A 60 4.93 -15.43 -11.46
N MET A 61 5.04 -14.39 -12.27
CA MET A 61 4.65 -13.03 -11.87
C MET A 61 3.14 -12.84 -12.02
N LEU A 62 2.54 -12.16 -11.04
CA LEU A 62 1.10 -11.94 -11.01
C LEU A 62 0.62 -11.06 -12.17
N PHE A 63 1.32 -9.98 -12.47
CA PHE A 63 0.91 -9.02 -13.49
C PHE A 63 1.69 -9.23 -14.79
N VAL A 64 0.97 -9.32 -15.91
CA VAL A 64 1.52 -9.50 -17.26
C VAL A 64 1.05 -8.40 -18.19
N ASN A 65 1.82 -8.15 -19.24
CA ASN A 65 1.37 -7.29 -20.33
C ASN A 65 0.25 -7.98 -21.11
N ILE A 66 -0.87 -7.31 -21.30
CA ILE A 66 -2.06 -7.87 -21.96
C ILE A 66 -2.12 -7.52 -23.45
N GLU A 67 -1.29 -6.57 -23.89
CA GLU A 67 -1.26 -6.05 -25.27
C GLU A 67 0.18 -5.77 -25.73
N GLY A 68 0.35 -5.57 -27.04
CA GLY A 68 1.63 -5.20 -27.65
C GLY A 68 2.60 -6.36 -27.84
N GLU A 69 3.83 -6.05 -28.26
CA GLU A 69 4.89 -7.03 -28.57
C GLU A 69 5.35 -7.85 -27.34
N THR A 70 5.10 -7.31 -26.15
CA THR A 70 5.48 -7.98 -24.89
C THR A 70 4.29 -8.68 -24.22
N LYS A 71 3.20 -8.90 -24.97
CA LYS A 71 2.00 -9.60 -24.48
C LYS A 71 2.39 -10.93 -23.83
N GLY A 72 1.81 -11.22 -22.66
CA GLY A 72 2.09 -12.42 -21.86
C GLY A 72 3.39 -12.38 -21.06
N LYS A 73 4.28 -11.41 -21.29
CA LYS A 73 5.48 -11.25 -20.46
C LYS A 73 5.16 -10.48 -19.18
N ALA A 74 5.93 -10.75 -18.13
CA ALA A 74 5.77 -10.09 -16.84
C ALA A 74 5.82 -8.57 -16.95
N LEU A 75 4.90 -7.90 -16.27
CA LEU A 75 4.81 -6.44 -16.23
C LEU A 75 6.05 -5.86 -15.53
N GLN A 76 6.76 -4.96 -16.20
CA GLN A 76 7.92 -4.29 -15.65
C GLN A 76 7.52 -3.01 -14.90
N VAL A 77 8.39 -2.57 -13.99
CA VAL A 77 8.15 -1.35 -13.18
C VAL A 77 7.90 -0.12 -14.06
N ASP A 78 8.68 0.05 -15.13
CA ASP A 78 8.52 1.17 -16.06
C ASP A 78 7.15 1.20 -16.76
N ALA A 79 6.54 0.03 -16.96
CA ALA A 79 5.20 -0.03 -17.54
C ALA A 79 4.14 0.55 -16.59
N VAL A 80 4.32 0.41 -15.27
CA VAL A 80 3.46 1.03 -14.27
C VAL A 80 3.58 2.55 -14.32
N TYR A 81 4.81 3.08 -14.39
CA TYR A 81 5.03 4.53 -14.53
C TYR A 81 4.40 5.08 -15.81
N ARG A 82 4.63 4.44 -16.95
CA ARG A 82 3.99 4.83 -18.22
C ARG A 82 2.46 4.75 -18.18
N MET A 83 1.89 3.82 -17.43
CA MET A 83 0.45 3.75 -17.21
C MET A 83 -0.04 4.97 -16.43
N LEU A 84 0.62 5.35 -15.35
CA LEU A 84 0.27 6.52 -14.55
C LEU A 84 0.42 7.83 -15.34
N GLU A 85 1.47 7.98 -16.14
CA GLU A 85 1.64 9.13 -17.05
C GLU A 85 0.51 9.24 -18.08
N ARG A 86 0.06 8.10 -18.63
CA ARG A 86 -1.10 8.10 -19.55
C ARG A 86 -2.39 8.49 -18.83
N MET A 87 -2.57 8.07 -17.58
CA MET A 87 -3.71 8.47 -16.76
C MET A 87 -3.66 9.96 -16.45
N GLU A 88 -2.50 10.50 -16.10
CA GLU A 88 -2.28 11.93 -15.88
C GLU A 88 -2.68 12.76 -17.13
N LYS A 89 -2.20 12.36 -18.31
CA LYS A 89 -2.58 13.02 -19.58
C LYS A 89 -4.09 13.03 -19.84
N LYS A 90 -4.82 12.02 -19.36
CA LYS A 90 -6.28 11.92 -19.53
C LYS A 90 -7.08 12.69 -18.47
N THR A 91 -6.58 12.76 -17.26
CA THR A 91 -7.32 13.28 -16.11
C THR A 91 -6.82 14.63 -15.62
N GLY A 92 -5.60 15.03 -16.00
CA GLY A 92 -4.91 16.18 -15.44
C GLY A 92 -4.37 15.96 -14.01
N ILE A 93 -4.51 14.75 -13.46
CA ILE A 93 -4.11 14.44 -12.08
C ILE A 93 -2.76 13.74 -12.09
N HIS A 94 -1.72 14.43 -11.61
CA HIS A 94 -0.41 13.84 -11.42
C HIS A 94 -0.44 12.77 -10.34
N THR A 95 0.03 11.57 -10.64
CA THR A 95 0.03 10.44 -9.70
C THR A 95 1.29 9.60 -9.86
N THR A 96 1.91 9.27 -8.73
CA THR A 96 3.06 8.35 -8.68
C THR A 96 2.77 7.18 -7.75
N PRO A 97 3.51 6.04 -7.86
CA PRO A 97 3.37 4.93 -6.91
C PRO A 97 3.63 5.36 -5.46
N HIS A 98 4.55 6.31 -5.24
CA HIS A 98 4.81 6.85 -3.90
C HIS A 98 3.63 7.66 -3.35
N MET A 99 2.95 8.44 -4.21
CA MET A 99 1.75 9.19 -3.80
C MET A 99 0.61 8.23 -3.42
N LEU A 100 0.39 7.17 -4.20
CA LEU A 100 -0.62 6.15 -3.86
C LEU A 100 -0.28 5.44 -2.54
N ARG A 101 0.99 5.11 -2.33
CA ARG A 101 1.44 4.53 -1.08
C ARG A 101 1.23 5.48 0.11
N ARG A 102 1.56 6.77 -0.06
CA ARG A 102 1.34 7.80 0.97
C ARG A 102 -0.14 7.98 1.27
N TYR A 103 -0.99 8.03 0.23
CA TYR A 103 -2.44 8.08 0.38
C TYR A 103 -2.96 6.89 1.21
N PHE A 104 -2.49 5.68 0.94
CA PHE A 104 -2.83 4.50 1.74
C PHE A 104 -2.57 4.72 3.24
N GLY A 105 -1.40 5.25 3.61
CA GLY A 105 -1.07 5.48 5.02
C GLY A 105 -1.88 6.59 5.67
N ASN A 106 -2.09 7.69 4.95
CA ASN A 106 -2.93 8.78 5.45
C ASN A 106 -4.35 8.32 5.72
N MET A 107 -4.96 7.55 4.79
CA MET A 107 -6.29 6.98 4.98
C MET A 107 -6.39 6.05 6.20
N ARG A 108 -5.32 5.29 6.53
CA ARG A 108 -5.28 4.43 7.73
C ARG A 108 -5.12 5.24 9.00
N ARG A 109 -4.26 6.25 8.96
CA ARG A 109 -4.12 7.19 10.08
C ARG A 109 -5.45 7.88 10.38
N ASP A 110 -6.12 8.42 9.36
CA ASP A 110 -7.40 9.10 9.49
C ASP A 110 -8.51 8.15 9.98
N ALA A 111 -8.38 6.85 9.69
CA ALA A 111 -9.21 5.79 10.25
C ALA A 111 -8.79 5.33 11.66
N GLY A 112 -7.83 5.99 12.30
CA GLY A 112 -7.40 5.73 13.66
C GLY A 112 -6.45 4.54 13.83
N TRP A 113 -5.79 4.07 12.75
CA TRP A 113 -4.81 2.99 12.90
C TRP A 113 -3.57 3.48 13.66
N PRO A 114 -3.06 2.70 14.63
CA PRO A 114 -1.79 2.97 15.27
C PRO A 114 -0.65 3.08 14.24
N LEU A 115 0.31 3.98 14.48
CA LEU A 115 1.44 4.18 13.57
C LEU A 115 2.29 2.92 13.39
N GLU A 116 2.37 2.08 14.40
CA GLU A 116 3.04 0.78 14.36
C GLU A 116 2.41 -0.14 13.32
N MET A 117 1.08 -0.21 13.26
CA MET A 117 0.36 -1.02 12.27
C MET A 117 0.57 -0.47 10.85
N ILE A 118 0.58 0.85 10.68
CA ILE A 118 0.87 1.48 9.38
C ILE A 118 2.32 1.20 8.97
N SER A 119 3.25 1.29 9.91
CA SER A 119 4.67 1.00 9.70
C SER A 119 4.89 -0.45 9.24
N GLU A 120 4.22 -1.40 9.90
CA GLU A 120 4.24 -2.81 9.54
C GLU A 120 3.64 -3.04 8.15
N ALA A 121 2.49 -2.44 7.84
CA ALA A 121 1.86 -2.53 6.52
C ALA A 121 2.75 -1.98 5.40
N TYR A 122 3.54 -0.96 5.69
CA TYR A 122 4.56 -0.44 4.78
C TYR A 122 5.81 -1.34 4.69
N GLY A 123 6.07 -2.18 5.68
CA GLY A 123 7.31 -2.93 5.82
C GLY A 123 8.51 -2.03 6.16
N HIS A 124 8.29 -0.98 6.95
CA HIS A 124 9.36 -0.15 7.48
C HIS A 124 10.01 -0.84 8.68
N LYS A 125 11.34 -0.85 8.75
CA LYS A 125 12.09 -1.38 9.91
C LYS A 125 12.00 -0.48 11.13
N HIS A 126 11.84 0.82 10.91
CA HIS A 126 11.83 1.84 11.95
C HIS A 126 10.59 2.73 11.78
N ILE A 127 9.88 2.96 12.87
CA ILE A 127 8.66 3.77 12.89
C ILE A 127 8.92 5.23 12.46
N ASP A 128 10.10 5.77 12.74
CA ASP A 128 10.53 7.11 12.32
C ASP A 128 10.42 7.30 10.79
N THR A 129 10.64 6.22 10.03
CA THR A 129 10.43 6.25 8.57
C THR A 129 8.97 6.48 8.22
N THR A 130 8.04 5.93 8.98
CA THR A 130 6.60 6.11 8.79
C THR A 130 6.18 7.51 9.18
N ILE A 131 6.66 8.02 10.31
CA ILE A 131 6.39 9.39 10.78
C ILE A 131 6.81 10.42 9.73
N LYS A 132 8.05 10.33 9.25
CA LYS A 132 8.57 11.19 8.16
C LYS A 132 7.80 11.02 6.86
N TYR A 133 7.40 9.80 6.54
CA TYR A 133 6.70 9.47 5.30
C TYR A 133 5.28 10.05 5.27
N LEU A 134 4.59 10.04 6.41
CA LEU A 134 3.23 10.58 6.55
C LEU A 134 3.21 12.12 6.70
N ASN A 135 4.38 12.78 6.81
CA ASN A 135 4.47 14.22 7.12
C ASN A 135 3.51 14.55 8.28
N LEU A 136 3.72 13.91 9.42
CA LEU A 136 3.05 14.31 10.65
C LEU A 136 3.60 15.69 11.03
N VAL A 137 2.87 16.71 10.66
CA VAL A 137 3.24 18.12 10.88
C VAL A 137 2.78 18.53 12.27
N ASP A 138 3.46 19.46 12.88
CA ASP A 138 3.13 20.03 14.21
C ASP A 138 1.65 20.46 14.32
N ASP A 139 1.06 20.98 13.23
CA ASP A 139 -0.35 21.39 13.19
C ASP A 139 -1.32 20.27 13.57
N GLN A 140 -1.06 19.03 13.15
CA GLN A 140 -1.92 17.87 13.50
C GLN A 140 -1.74 17.44 14.96
N LEU A 141 -0.55 17.63 15.51
CA LEU A 141 -0.30 17.41 16.92
C LEU A 141 -1.03 18.46 17.78
N MET A 142 -1.02 19.71 17.34
CA MET A 142 -1.74 20.81 17.98
C MET A 142 -3.25 20.55 17.95
N GLU A 143 -3.81 20.23 16.79
CA GLU A 143 -5.23 19.90 16.65
C GLU A 143 -5.66 18.69 17.52
N ALA A 144 -4.86 17.62 17.55
CA ALA A 144 -5.10 16.47 18.41
C ALA A 144 -5.03 16.84 19.91
N SER A 145 -4.12 17.74 20.28
CA SER A 145 -3.99 18.27 21.63
C SER A 145 -5.21 19.10 22.02
N ASP A 146 -5.66 19.97 21.14
CA ASP A 146 -6.86 20.79 21.36
C ASP A 146 -8.11 19.93 21.53
N GLN A 147 -8.27 18.90 20.71
CA GLN A 147 -9.37 17.94 20.83
C GLN A 147 -9.29 17.15 22.16
N TYR A 148 -8.10 16.77 22.59
CA TYR A 148 -7.91 16.09 23.87
C TYR A 148 -8.28 17.01 25.03
N TYR A 149 -7.79 18.26 25.05
CA TYR A 149 -8.11 19.23 26.11
C TYR A 149 -9.59 19.59 26.13
N ALA A 150 -10.21 19.77 24.98
CA ALA A 150 -11.65 20.02 24.91
C ALA A 150 -12.48 18.84 25.50
N LYS A 151 -12.11 17.61 25.19
CA LYS A 151 -12.78 16.41 25.70
C LYS A 151 -12.56 16.18 27.19
N HIS A 152 -11.44 16.65 27.74
CA HIS A 152 -11.03 16.44 29.13
C HIS A 152 -10.98 17.76 29.92
N SER A 153 -11.73 18.76 29.50
CA SER A 153 -11.72 20.10 30.11
C SER A 153 -11.87 20.11 31.63
N ALA A 154 -12.67 19.19 32.17
CA ALA A 154 -12.85 19.04 33.61
C ALA A 154 -11.57 18.68 34.39
N LEU A 155 -10.54 18.12 33.73
CA LEU A 155 -9.26 17.80 34.34
C LEU A 155 -8.31 19.02 34.39
N TYR A 156 -8.61 20.04 33.59
CA TYR A 156 -7.79 21.25 33.42
C TYR A 156 -8.50 22.53 33.88
N ASP A 157 -9.56 22.34 34.67
CA ASP A 157 -10.35 23.46 35.23
C ASP A 157 -9.58 24.09 36.40
N VAL A 158 -8.84 25.15 36.08
CA VAL A 158 -7.96 25.86 37.02
C VAL A 158 -8.77 26.53 38.17
N GLU A 159 -10.02 26.90 37.91
CA GLU A 159 -10.90 27.50 38.94
C GLU A 159 -11.21 26.52 40.09
N LYS A 160 -11.15 25.21 39.86
CA LYS A 160 -11.32 24.17 40.88
C LYS A 160 -10.03 23.88 41.66
N LEU A 161 -8.90 24.37 41.22
CA LEU A 161 -7.59 24.18 41.83
C LEU A 161 -7.15 25.39 42.70
N LEU A 162 -7.84 26.51 42.58
CA LEU A 162 -7.67 27.74 43.38
C LEU A 162 -8.76 27.85 44.43
#